data_43ca78b27a6233518858e61c078014b1
#
_entry.id   43ca78b27a6233518858e61c078014b1
#
_cell.length_a   1.000
_cell.length_b   1.000
_cell.length_c   1.000
_cell.angle_alpha   90.00
_cell.angle_beta   90.00
_cell.angle_gamma   90.00
#
_symmetry.space_group_name_H-M   'P 1'
#
loop_
_entity.id
_entity.type
_entity.pdbx_description
1 polymer ?
#
loop_
_entity_poly.entity_id
_entity_poly.type
_entity_poly.pdbx_seq_one_letter_code
_entity_poly.pdbx_strand_id
1 'polypeptide(L)'
;VIDLRDFFVEVSPGKWSPNPDTRIQVRDTDRSLAFVDEIYNTIIATGDASLLDDIVLVYFKETDEFKIIGGNHTSEIKIRLGKYESDAFVVDYEDDLQGRESVAIDFGNELNNPEKRERPVTESDVKNIVYTHIAENIEMGLKNPKPTEEWKKNLQARYPFVSMKAIGQWISNHDEVGGRRSAKKSWTEVEKENHHESVKNRFDYQGYHVIAPRGLSSWDQTAISTVVNHYVQNPLQKDYVLIFYADNAKQAVDLVSGNIRAKIEERYNLMRLHLGINIKVEYMRTK
;
A
#
# COMPACT_ATOMS: atom_id res chain seq x y z
N VAL A 1 -12.87 5.91 31.53
CA VAL A 1 -11.45 5.61 31.73
C VAL A 1 -11.17 4.23 31.18
N ILE A 2 -10.08 4.07 30.45
CA ILE A 2 -9.62 2.83 29.85
C ILE A 2 -8.22 2.48 30.35
N ASP A 3 -7.86 1.21 30.32
CA ASP A 3 -6.48 0.76 30.49
C ASP A 3 -5.83 0.66 29.09
N LEU A 4 -4.83 1.48 28.83
CA LEU A 4 -4.16 1.52 27.54
C LEU A 4 -3.40 0.23 27.22
N ARG A 5 -3.06 -0.57 28.23
CA ARG A 5 -2.37 -1.85 28.03
C ARG A 5 -3.20 -2.87 27.27
N ASP A 6 -4.53 -2.75 27.30
CA ASP A 6 -5.44 -3.59 26.51
C ASP A 6 -5.25 -3.43 24.99
N PHE A 7 -4.66 -2.31 24.58
CA PHE A 7 -4.40 -1.95 23.17
C PHE A 7 -2.94 -2.13 22.74
N PHE A 8 -2.12 -2.74 23.58
CA PHE A 8 -0.70 -2.93 23.35
C PHE A 8 -0.27 -4.35 23.72
N VAL A 9 0.82 -4.80 23.11
CA VAL A 9 1.48 -6.07 23.46
C VAL A 9 2.81 -5.74 24.13
N GLU A 10 3.06 -6.34 25.29
CA GLU A 10 4.36 -6.24 25.94
C GLU A 10 5.37 -7.14 25.21
N VAL A 11 6.31 -6.50 24.49
CA VAL A 11 7.32 -7.21 23.69
C VAL A 11 8.57 -7.57 24.48
N SER A 12 8.79 -6.88 25.60
CA SER A 12 9.80 -7.19 26.62
C SER A 12 9.45 -6.44 27.91
N PRO A 13 9.99 -6.79 29.08
CA PRO A 13 9.63 -6.15 30.34
C PRO A 13 9.66 -4.62 30.27
N GLY A 14 8.50 -3.99 30.44
CA GLY A 14 8.31 -2.54 30.38
C GLY A 14 8.35 -1.94 28.98
N LYS A 15 8.45 -2.75 27.90
CA LYS A 15 8.39 -2.27 26.51
C LYS A 15 7.12 -2.76 25.84
N TRP A 16 6.34 -1.81 25.37
CA TRP A 16 5.03 -2.04 24.76
C TRP A 16 5.06 -1.69 23.27
N SER A 17 4.39 -2.48 22.46
CA SER A 17 4.15 -2.22 21.05
C SER A 17 2.65 -2.19 20.80
N PRO A 18 2.17 -1.28 19.92
CA PRO A 18 0.76 -1.27 19.53
C PRO A 18 0.30 -2.62 19.02
N ASN A 19 -0.87 -3.09 19.48
CA ASN A 19 -1.53 -4.26 18.92
C ASN A 19 -2.33 -3.84 17.68
N PRO A 20 -1.99 -4.31 16.46
CA PRO A 20 -2.70 -3.94 15.25
C PRO A 20 -4.19 -4.37 15.27
N ASP A 21 -4.52 -5.47 15.95
CA ASP A 21 -5.88 -5.99 16.00
C ASP A 21 -6.84 -5.10 16.81
N THR A 22 -6.31 -4.25 17.68
CA THR A 22 -7.07 -3.30 18.50
C THR A 22 -7.09 -1.88 17.92
N ARG A 23 -6.86 -1.73 16.62
CA ARG A 23 -6.80 -0.42 15.94
C ARG A 23 -7.47 -0.48 14.58
N ILE A 24 -8.14 0.61 14.21
CA ILE A 24 -8.59 0.81 12.83
C ILE A 24 -7.51 1.55 12.07
N GLN A 25 -7.06 0.99 10.95
CA GLN A 25 -6.07 1.62 10.08
C GLN A 25 -6.71 2.77 9.30
N VAL A 26 -6.59 3.98 9.82
CA VAL A 26 -7.15 5.19 9.20
C VAL A 26 -6.27 5.73 8.07
N ARG A 27 -4.96 5.57 8.20
CA ARG A 27 -3.95 6.09 7.27
C ARG A 27 -3.34 4.98 6.42
N ASP A 28 -3.09 5.27 5.16
CA ASP A 28 -2.38 4.37 4.22
C ASP A 28 -0.87 4.25 4.52
N THR A 29 -0.37 5.02 5.47
CA THR A 29 1.05 5.03 5.83
C THR A 29 1.25 4.62 7.28
N ASP A 30 2.32 3.86 7.49
CA ASP A 30 2.76 3.44 8.82
C ASP A 30 2.92 4.61 9.80
N ARG A 31 2.75 4.26 11.07
CA ARG A 31 2.99 5.13 12.21
C ARG A 31 4.36 5.80 12.15
N SER A 32 4.40 7.12 12.26
CA SER A 32 5.66 7.85 12.34
C SER A 32 6.27 7.74 13.74
N LEU A 33 7.21 6.81 13.91
CA LEU A 33 7.99 6.68 15.16
C LEU A 33 8.75 7.98 15.47
N ALA A 34 9.28 8.65 14.46
CA ALA A 34 9.98 9.92 14.64
C ALA A 34 9.08 11.00 15.25
N PHE A 35 7.82 11.06 14.82
CA PHE A 35 6.84 11.99 15.37
C PHE A 35 6.49 11.66 16.83
N VAL A 36 6.30 10.39 17.14
CA VAL A 36 6.09 9.93 18.54
C VAL A 36 7.27 10.29 19.42
N ASP A 37 8.50 10.07 18.95
CA ASP A 37 9.74 10.38 19.66
C ASP A 37 9.90 11.89 19.90
N GLU A 38 9.55 12.72 18.89
CA GLU A 38 9.60 14.18 19.00
C GLU A 38 8.65 14.70 20.08
N ILE A 39 7.38 14.28 20.05
CA ILE A 39 6.38 14.72 21.04
C ILE A 39 6.76 14.17 22.43
N TYR A 40 7.15 12.89 22.54
CA TYR A 40 7.58 12.30 23.80
C TYR A 40 8.73 13.09 24.44
N ASN A 41 9.78 13.39 23.66
CA ASN A 41 10.93 14.15 24.15
C ASN A 41 10.55 15.58 24.55
N THR A 42 9.64 16.21 23.80
CA THR A 42 9.12 17.54 24.13
C THR A 42 8.39 17.52 25.48
N ILE A 43 7.54 16.53 25.73
CA ILE A 43 6.82 16.39 26.99
C ILE A 43 7.80 16.13 28.15
N ILE A 44 8.80 15.28 27.95
CA ILE A 44 9.83 15.04 28.97
C ILE A 44 10.60 16.34 29.31
N ALA A 45 10.92 17.14 28.29
CA ALA A 45 11.67 18.37 28.46
C ALA A 45 10.86 19.52 29.09
N THR A 46 9.59 19.63 28.74
CA THR A 46 8.74 20.79 29.13
C THR A 46 7.75 20.49 30.25
N GLY A 47 7.39 19.22 30.44
CA GLY A 47 6.27 18.82 31.31
C GLY A 47 4.89 19.12 30.70
N ASP A 48 4.83 19.66 29.48
CA ASP A 48 3.60 20.07 28.83
C ASP A 48 2.98 18.91 28.03
N ALA A 49 1.85 18.41 28.53
CA ALA A 49 1.07 17.35 27.88
C ALA A 49 -0.07 17.91 27.00
N SER A 50 -0.13 19.20 26.76
CA SER A 50 -1.17 19.83 25.90
C SER A 50 -1.07 19.44 24.44
N LEU A 51 0.04 18.82 24.03
CA LEU A 51 0.27 18.28 22.70
C LEU A 51 -0.41 16.91 22.49
N LEU A 52 -0.96 16.30 23.54
CA LEU A 52 -1.64 15.01 23.45
C LEU A 52 -3.09 15.20 23.07
N ASP A 53 -3.49 14.55 22.02
CA ASP A 53 -4.88 14.54 21.56
C ASP A 53 -5.75 13.61 22.40
N ASP A 54 -7.07 13.72 22.20
CA ASP A 54 -8.02 12.80 22.79
C ASP A 54 -7.89 11.41 22.15
N ILE A 55 -8.12 10.39 22.97
CA ILE A 55 -8.21 9.01 22.48
C ILE A 55 -9.65 8.75 22.12
N VAL A 56 -9.88 8.26 20.90
CA VAL A 56 -11.21 7.91 20.41
C VAL A 56 -11.24 6.44 20.09
N LEU A 57 -12.24 5.74 20.65
CA LEU A 57 -12.48 4.32 20.48
C LEU A 57 -13.72 4.09 19.64
N VAL A 58 -13.69 3.04 18.85
CA VAL A 58 -14.88 2.45 18.22
C VAL A 58 -15.28 1.21 19.01
N TYR A 59 -16.54 1.14 19.38
CA TYR A 59 -17.13 -0.01 20.04
C TYR A 59 -17.90 -0.89 19.05
N PHE A 60 -17.55 -2.17 19.01
CA PHE A 60 -18.20 -3.20 18.20
C PHE A 60 -19.13 -4.03 19.10
N LYS A 61 -20.43 -3.83 18.95
CA LYS A 61 -21.44 -4.49 19.79
C LYS A 61 -21.44 -6.02 19.64
N GLU A 62 -21.20 -6.52 18.42
CA GLU A 62 -21.27 -7.96 18.14
C GLU A 62 -20.14 -8.75 18.81
N THR A 63 -18.97 -8.16 18.95
CA THR A 63 -17.78 -8.81 19.53
C THR A 63 -17.46 -8.33 20.94
N ASP A 64 -18.16 -7.28 21.41
CA ASP A 64 -17.87 -6.57 22.67
C ASP A 64 -16.41 -6.08 22.74
N GLU A 65 -15.92 -5.56 21.60
CA GLU A 65 -14.54 -5.13 21.43
C GLU A 65 -14.45 -3.62 21.23
N PHE A 66 -13.34 -3.06 21.68
CA PHE A 66 -12.97 -1.66 21.42
C PHE A 66 -11.73 -1.59 20.55
N LYS A 67 -11.74 -0.69 19.56
CA LYS A 67 -10.55 -0.41 18.74
C LYS A 67 -10.26 1.08 18.73
N ILE A 68 -8.97 1.44 18.78
CA ILE A 68 -8.55 2.85 18.68
C ILE A 68 -8.71 3.30 17.23
N ILE A 69 -9.40 4.44 17.02
CA ILE A 69 -9.53 5.10 15.73
C ILE A 69 -8.88 6.48 15.70
N GLY A 70 -8.72 7.12 16.86
CA GLY A 70 -8.03 8.41 17.04
C GLY A 70 -7.14 8.40 18.27
N GLY A 71 -6.11 9.27 18.29
CA GLY A 71 -5.16 9.34 19.40
C GLY A 71 -4.17 8.17 19.46
N ASN A 72 -3.83 7.57 18.31
CA ASN A 72 -2.86 6.48 18.23
C ASN A 72 -1.48 6.87 18.77
N HIS A 73 -0.98 8.06 18.40
CA HIS A 73 0.29 8.58 18.91
C HIS A 73 0.19 8.92 20.41
N THR A 74 -0.91 9.54 20.82
CA THR A 74 -1.19 9.87 22.22
C THR A 74 -1.17 8.64 23.10
N SER A 75 -1.85 7.55 22.71
CA SER A 75 -1.87 6.30 23.48
C SER A 75 -0.47 5.71 23.64
N GLU A 76 0.35 5.75 22.58
CA GLU A 76 1.73 5.28 22.64
C GLU A 76 2.62 6.15 23.54
N ILE A 77 2.49 7.47 23.43
CA ILE A 77 3.26 8.39 24.28
C ILE A 77 2.87 8.21 25.75
N LYS A 78 1.58 8.06 26.06
CA LYS A 78 1.12 7.79 27.44
C LYS A 78 1.70 6.49 27.98
N ILE A 79 1.69 5.41 27.22
CA ILE A 79 2.32 4.13 27.59
C ILE A 79 3.82 4.30 27.89
N ARG A 80 4.57 5.03 27.05
CA ARG A 80 5.99 5.31 27.25
C ARG A 80 6.26 6.17 28.47
N LEU A 81 5.32 7.04 28.83
CA LEU A 81 5.37 7.84 30.07
C LEU A 81 4.96 7.06 31.32
N GLY A 82 4.61 5.78 31.19
CA GLY A 82 4.09 4.96 32.31
C GLY A 82 2.67 5.35 32.75
N LYS A 83 1.94 6.09 31.92
CA LYS A 83 0.54 6.49 32.16
C LYS A 83 -0.38 5.49 31.47
N TYR A 84 -0.80 4.48 32.20
CA TYR A 84 -1.58 3.38 31.64
C TYR A 84 -3.08 3.65 31.61
N GLU A 85 -3.59 4.54 32.43
CA GLU A 85 -5.00 4.93 32.42
C GLU A 85 -5.22 6.21 31.61
N SER A 86 -6.31 6.26 30.86
CA SER A 86 -6.71 7.43 30.09
C SER A 86 -8.22 7.53 29.97
N ASP A 87 -8.70 8.77 29.89
CA ASP A 87 -10.02 9.02 29.35
C ASP A 87 -10.01 8.76 27.84
N ALA A 88 -11.15 8.31 27.32
CA ALA A 88 -11.36 8.10 25.90
C ALA A 88 -12.82 8.42 25.54
N PHE A 89 -13.03 8.94 24.36
CA PHE A 89 -14.35 9.04 23.75
C PHE A 89 -14.69 7.72 23.05
N VAL A 90 -15.94 7.32 23.09
CA VAL A 90 -16.41 6.09 22.45
C VAL A 90 -17.44 6.44 21.41
N VAL A 91 -17.29 5.93 20.20
CA VAL A 91 -18.29 5.94 19.14
C VAL A 91 -18.76 4.51 18.87
N ASP A 92 -20.01 4.38 18.51
CA ASP A 92 -20.62 3.10 18.21
C ASP A 92 -20.42 2.75 16.74
N TYR A 93 -19.88 1.56 16.45
CA TYR A 93 -19.59 1.17 15.07
C TYR A 93 -20.87 1.02 14.24
N GLU A 94 -21.90 0.40 14.79
CA GLU A 94 -23.15 0.14 14.09
C GLU A 94 -24.00 1.42 13.97
N ASP A 95 -24.14 2.17 15.07
CA ASP A 95 -25.02 3.34 15.13
C ASP A 95 -24.34 4.61 14.56
N ASP A 96 -23.18 5.00 15.10
CA ASP A 96 -22.51 6.24 14.71
C ASP A 96 -21.77 6.13 13.36
N LEU A 97 -21.19 4.96 13.07
CA LEU A 97 -20.40 4.71 11.87
C LEU A 97 -21.13 3.82 10.85
N GLN A 98 -22.43 3.60 11.05
CA GLN A 98 -23.31 2.87 10.11
C GLN A 98 -22.86 1.42 9.86
N GLY A 99 -22.10 0.81 10.76
CA GLY A 99 -21.51 -0.50 10.58
C GLY A 99 -20.58 -0.59 9.37
N ARG A 100 -19.90 0.51 9.00
CA ARG A 100 -19.05 0.58 7.79
C ARG A 100 -17.63 1.05 8.12
N GLU A 101 -16.66 0.26 7.72
CA GLU A 101 -15.25 0.58 7.91
C GLU A 101 -14.83 1.82 7.12
N SER A 102 -15.37 2.02 5.91
CA SER A 102 -15.12 3.23 5.12
C SER A 102 -15.59 4.51 5.82
N VAL A 103 -16.72 4.44 6.56
CA VAL A 103 -17.21 5.55 7.39
C VAL A 103 -16.31 5.74 8.61
N ALA A 104 -15.86 4.65 9.22
CA ALA A 104 -14.91 4.69 10.32
C ALA A 104 -13.57 5.34 9.92
N ILE A 105 -13.03 4.96 8.78
CA ILE A 105 -11.78 5.54 8.24
C ILE A 105 -11.97 7.03 7.93
N ASP A 106 -13.09 7.40 7.33
CA ASP A 106 -13.42 8.79 7.01
C ASP A 106 -13.54 9.64 8.31
N PHE A 107 -14.25 9.14 9.31
CA PHE A 107 -14.36 9.75 10.62
C PHE A 107 -12.99 9.90 11.32
N GLY A 108 -12.16 8.84 11.29
CA GLY A 108 -10.80 8.88 11.83
C GLY A 108 -9.91 9.92 11.13
N ASN A 109 -10.08 10.10 9.82
CA ASN A 109 -9.39 11.17 9.09
C ASN A 109 -9.87 12.57 9.47
N GLU A 110 -11.17 12.75 9.82
CA GLU A 110 -11.68 14.02 10.35
C GLU A 110 -11.10 14.35 11.72
N LEU A 111 -10.91 13.35 12.58
CA LEU A 111 -10.27 13.55 13.89
C LEU A 111 -8.82 14.06 13.75
N ASN A 112 -8.17 13.72 12.65
CA ASN A 112 -6.81 14.14 12.32
C ASN A 112 -6.75 15.43 11.46
N ASN A 113 -7.69 16.36 11.63
CA ASN A 113 -7.82 17.57 10.82
C ASN A 113 -6.61 18.52 11.00
N PRO A 114 -6.07 19.12 9.89
CA PRO A 114 -4.83 19.89 9.86
C PRO A 114 -4.81 21.15 10.74
N GLU A 115 -5.92 21.64 11.20
CA GLU A 115 -5.95 22.75 12.16
C GLU A 115 -5.33 22.40 13.52
N LYS A 116 -5.14 21.12 13.82
CA LYS A 116 -4.63 20.60 15.11
C LYS A 116 -3.21 20.05 15.06
N ARG A 117 -2.33 20.51 14.20
CA ARG A 117 -0.87 20.17 14.16
C ARG A 117 -0.49 18.75 13.73
N GLU A 118 -1.41 17.95 13.27
CA GLU A 118 -1.12 16.60 12.82
C GLU A 118 -0.76 16.52 11.33
N ARG A 119 -0.21 15.37 10.94
CA ARG A 119 0.08 15.08 9.55
C ARG A 119 -1.19 15.25 8.71
N PRO A 120 -1.19 16.12 7.68
CA PRO A 120 -2.36 16.36 6.87
C PRO A 120 -2.84 15.07 6.19
N VAL A 121 -4.14 14.93 6.01
CA VAL A 121 -4.74 13.86 5.22
C VAL A 121 -4.21 13.95 3.79
N THR A 122 -3.77 12.84 3.24
CA THR A 122 -3.20 12.75 1.90
C THR A 122 -4.20 12.21 0.88
N GLU A 123 -3.91 12.36 -0.41
CA GLU A 123 -4.70 11.71 -1.47
C GLU A 123 -4.76 10.18 -1.31
N SER A 124 -3.70 9.56 -0.77
CA SER A 124 -3.65 8.12 -0.52
C SER A 124 -4.62 7.70 0.58
N ASP A 125 -4.74 8.50 1.63
CA ASP A 125 -5.69 8.25 2.72
C ASP A 125 -7.14 8.33 2.19
N VAL A 126 -7.45 9.32 1.36
CA VAL A 126 -8.79 9.44 0.73
C VAL A 126 -9.06 8.30 -0.27
N LYS A 127 -8.04 7.88 -1.01
CA LYS A 127 -8.15 6.72 -1.90
C LYS A 127 -8.47 5.45 -1.14
N ASN A 128 -7.92 5.27 0.07
CA ASN A 128 -8.24 4.15 0.93
C ASN A 128 -9.74 4.12 1.29
N ILE A 129 -10.36 5.28 1.61
CA ILE A 129 -11.81 5.38 1.84
C ILE A 129 -12.59 4.88 0.63
N VAL A 130 -12.19 5.30 -0.58
CA VAL A 130 -12.86 4.88 -1.83
C VAL A 130 -12.77 3.37 -2.01
N TYR A 131 -11.62 2.78 -1.77
CA TYR A 131 -11.39 1.35 -1.96
C TYR A 131 -12.12 0.51 -0.92
N THR A 132 -12.10 0.92 0.35
CA THR A 132 -12.86 0.24 1.42
C THR A 132 -14.35 0.31 1.14
N HIS A 133 -14.88 1.47 0.71
CA HIS A 133 -16.29 1.59 0.35
C HIS A 133 -16.72 0.67 -0.81
N ILE A 134 -15.85 0.46 -1.79
CA ILE A 134 -16.11 -0.47 -2.89
C ILE A 134 -16.10 -1.91 -2.36
N ALA A 135 -15.11 -2.29 -1.55
CA ALA A 135 -15.02 -3.62 -0.98
C ALA A 135 -16.26 -3.97 -0.15
N GLU A 136 -16.71 -3.05 0.71
CA GLU A 136 -17.95 -3.22 1.49
C GLU A 136 -19.19 -3.39 0.62
N ASN A 137 -19.30 -2.61 -0.46
CA ASN A 137 -20.43 -2.74 -1.38
C ASN A 137 -20.45 -4.11 -2.08
N ILE A 138 -19.27 -4.68 -2.36
CA ILE A 138 -19.14 -6.03 -2.91
C ILE A 138 -19.56 -7.07 -1.87
N GLU A 139 -19.08 -6.97 -0.65
CA GLU A 139 -19.42 -7.86 0.46
C GLU A 139 -20.93 -7.86 0.75
N MET A 140 -21.57 -6.69 0.66
CA MET A 140 -23.02 -6.53 0.76
C MET A 140 -23.78 -7.12 -0.45
N GLY A 141 -23.09 -7.60 -1.48
CA GLY A 141 -23.71 -8.18 -2.68
C GLY A 141 -24.42 -7.17 -3.57
N LEU A 142 -24.04 -5.90 -3.54
CA LEU A 142 -24.67 -4.88 -4.37
C LEU A 142 -24.40 -5.15 -5.87
N LYS A 143 -25.46 -5.15 -6.69
CA LYS A 143 -25.34 -5.33 -8.15
C LYS A 143 -24.40 -4.32 -8.82
N ASN A 144 -24.30 -3.12 -8.27
CA ASN A 144 -23.38 -2.08 -8.70
C ASN A 144 -22.58 -1.59 -7.48
N PRO A 145 -21.40 -2.15 -7.23
CA PRO A 145 -20.59 -1.78 -6.06
C PRO A 145 -19.87 -0.43 -6.21
N LYS A 146 -19.98 0.23 -7.36
CA LYS A 146 -19.37 1.56 -7.56
C LYS A 146 -20.03 2.61 -6.68
N PRO A 147 -19.24 3.51 -6.07
CA PRO A 147 -19.76 4.67 -5.36
C PRO A 147 -20.69 5.51 -6.23
N THR A 148 -21.79 5.98 -5.67
CA THR A 148 -22.74 6.86 -6.37
C THR A 148 -22.12 8.23 -6.66
N GLU A 149 -22.70 8.97 -7.61
CA GLU A 149 -22.25 10.35 -7.89
C GLU A 149 -22.43 11.28 -6.69
N GLU A 150 -23.48 11.07 -5.91
CA GLU A 150 -23.74 11.82 -4.68
C GLU A 150 -22.66 11.53 -3.63
N TRP A 151 -22.34 10.26 -3.40
CA TRP A 151 -21.28 9.87 -2.48
C TRP A 151 -19.93 10.49 -2.87
N LYS A 152 -19.58 10.46 -4.17
CA LYS A 152 -18.35 11.08 -4.68
C LYS A 152 -18.30 12.59 -4.45
N LYS A 153 -19.43 13.28 -4.65
CA LYS A 153 -19.54 14.72 -4.39
C LYS A 153 -19.37 15.03 -2.91
N ASN A 154 -19.97 14.22 -2.04
CA ASN A 154 -19.85 14.40 -0.58
C ASN A 154 -18.41 14.17 -0.14
N LEU A 155 -17.75 13.13 -0.66
CA LEU A 155 -16.34 12.89 -0.37
C LEU A 155 -15.44 14.05 -0.85
N GLN A 156 -15.68 14.57 -2.07
CA GLN A 156 -14.93 15.73 -2.57
C GLN A 156 -15.19 17.00 -1.77
N ALA A 157 -16.42 17.23 -1.33
CA ALA A 157 -16.74 18.40 -0.48
C ALA A 157 -15.98 18.34 0.84
N ARG A 158 -15.79 17.15 1.39
CA ARG A 158 -15.02 16.92 2.61
C ARG A 158 -13.51 17.03 2.41
N TYR A 159 -13.02 16.60 1.25
CA TYR A 159 -11.60 16.66 0.87
C TYR A 159 -11.40 17.49 -0.39
N PRO A 160 -11.45 18.84 -0.31
CA PRO A 160 -11.42 19.71 -1.50
C PRO A 160 -10.13 19.64 -2.33
N PHE A 161 -9.04 19.16 -1.73
CA PHE A 161 -7.77 18.95 -2.43
C PHE A 161 -7.78 17.75 -3.39
N VAL A 162 -8.80 16.87 -3.28
CA VAL A 162 -8.99 15.72 -4.17
C VAL A 162 -9.98 16.07 -5.26
N SER A 163 -9.61 15.91 -6.52
CA SER A 163 -10.51 16.21 -7.64
C SER A 163 -11.49 15.06 -7.92
N MET A 164 -12.70 15.39 -8.42
CA MET A 164 -13.66 14.38 -8.92
C MET A 164 -13.04 13.46 -9.99
N LYS A 165 -12.11 13.99 -10.78
CA LYS A 165 -11.37 13.21 -11.78
C LYS A 165 -10.48 12.16 -11.11
N ALA A 166 -9.78 12.50 -10.04
CA ALA A 166 -8.96 11.56 -9.27
C ALA A 166 -9.82 10.44 -8.66
N ILE A 167 -10.93 10.80 -8.00
CA ILE A 167 -11.88 9.81 -7.44
C ILE A 167 -12.40 8.88 -8.54
N GLY A 168 -12.83 9.44 -9.69
CA GLY A 168 -13.29 8.65 -10.83
C GLY A 168 -12.20 7.72 -11.38
N GLN A 169 -10.94 8.17 -11.39
CA GLN A 169 -9.81 7.37 -11.84
C GLN A 169 -9.49 6.23 -10.86
N TRP A 170 -9.55 6.46 -9.56
CA TRP A 170 -9.36 5.40 -8.56
C TRP A 170 -10.43 4.32 -8.68
N ILE A 171 -11.71 4.69 -8.81
CA ILE A 171 -12.80 3.74 -9.03
C ILE A 171 -12.59 2.94 -10.34
N SER A 172 -12.12 3.61 -11.40
CA SER A 172 -11.86 2.95 -12.69
C SER A 172 -10.65 2.02 -12.66
N ASN A 173 -9.72 2.27 -11.76
CA ASN A 173 -8.51 1.46 -11.57
C ASN A 173 -8.69 0.35 -10.52
N HIS A 174 -9.83 0.33 -9.82
CA HIS A 174 -10.10 -0.73 -8.86
C HIS A 174 -10.41 -2.04 -9.59
N ASP A 175 -9.71 -3.12 -9.24
CA ASP A 175 -9.71 -4.37 -10.00
C ASP A 175 -11.09 -5.01 -10.15
N GLU A 176 -11.94 -4.87 -9.13
CA GLU A 176 -13.26 -5.53 -9.09
C GLU A 176 -14.39 -4.71 -9.73
N VAL A 177 -14.28 -3.38 -9.75
CA VAL A 177 -15.34 -2.50 -10.24
C VAL A 177 -14.94 -1.64 -11.43
N GLY A 178 -13.67 -1.55 -11.71
CA GLY A 178 -13.14 -0.86 -12.87
C GLY A 178 -13.82 -1.42 -14.14
N GLY A 179 -14.73 -0.64 -14.73
CA GLY A 179 -15.38 -1.07 -15.95
C GLY A 179 -14.31 -1.47 -16.95
N ARG A 180 -14.49 -2.62 -17.57
CA ARG A 180 -13.71 -3.12 -18.71
C ARG A 180 -13.71 -2.11 -19.88
N ARG A 181 -13.17 -0.93 -19.69
CA ARG A 181 -12.54 -0.21 -20.80
C ARG A 181 -11.29 -1.03 -21.04
N SER A 182 -11.35 -1.83 -22.09
CA SER A 182 -10.24 -2.64 -22.59
C SER A 182 -8.91 -2.32 -21.89
N ALA A 183 -8.79 -2.65 -20.62
CA ALA A 183 -7.50 -2.90 -20.05
C ALA A 183 -6.96 -3.96 -21.00
N LYS A 184 -6.01 -3.58 -21.84
CA LYS A 184 -5.25 -4.56 -22.58
C LYS A 184 -4.91 -5.57 -21.51
N LYS A 185 -5.45 -6.80 -21.64
CA LYS A 185 -5.38 -7.82 -20.60
C LYS A 185 -3.94 -7.88 -20.14
N SER A 186 -3.71 -7.56 -18.86
CA SER A 186 -2.44 -7.93 -18.25
C SER A 186 -2.26 -9.43 -18.45
N TRP A 187 -1.04 -9.84 -18.72
CA TRP A 187 -0.75 -11.25 -18.82
C TRP A 187 -1.14 -11.93 -17.50
N THR A 188 -2.02 -12.92 -17.55
CA THR A 188 -2.28 -13.78 -16.40
C THR A 188 -1.01 -14.57 -16.08
N GLU A 189 -0.85 -15.01 -14.83
CA GLU A 189 0.32 -15.82 -14.45
C GLU A 189 0.45 -17.07 -15.33
N VAL A 190 -0.66 -17.74 -15.66
CA VAL A 190 -0.68 -18.90 -16.57
C VAL A 190 -0.22 -18.54 -17.99
N GLU A 191 -0.64 -17.37 -18.49
CA GLU A 191 -0.20 -16.89 -19.81
C GLU A 191 1.30 -16.54 -19.80
N LYS A 192 1.81 -15.94 -18.70
CA LYS A 192 3.25 -15.66 -18.52
C LYS A 192 4.06 -16.95 -18.47
N GLU A 193 3.58 -17.96 -17.73
CA GLU A 193 4.22 -19.27 -17.65
C GLU A 193 4.26 -19.97 -19.02
N ASN A 194 3.13 -20.05 -19.72
CA ASN A 194 3.05 -20.67 -21.05
C ASN A 194 3.94 -19.93 -22.07
N HIS A 195 3.97 -18.60 -22.01
CA HIS A 195 4.83 -17.81 -22.87
C HIS A 195 6.31 -18.02 -22.51
N HIS A 196 6.64 -18.04 -21.21
CA HIS A 196 7.98 -18.31 -20.72
C HIS A 196 8.49 -19.68 -21.20
N GLU A 197 7.67 -20.72 -21.07
CA GLU A 197 7.99 -22.07 -21.60
C GLU A 197 8.25 -22.04 -23.11
N SER A 198 7.41 -21.35 -23.88
CA SER A 198 7.58 -21.21 -25.33
C SER A 198 8.88 -20.50 -25.69
N VAL A 199 9.20 -19.41 -24.98
CA VAL A 199 10.45 -18.65 -25.20
C VAL A 199 11.64 -19.47 -24.75
N LYS A 200 11.55 -20.14 -23.60
CA LYS A 200 12.58 -21.03 -23.08
C LYS A 200 12.94 -22.11 -24.11
N ASN A 201 11.94 -22.81 -24.60
CA ASN A 201 12.18 -23.86 -25.62
C ASN A 201 12.85 -23.33 -26.88
N ARG A 202 12.52 -22.10 -27.31
CA ARG A 202 13.12 -21.43 -28.47
C ARG A 202 14.58 -21.06 -28.26
N PHE A 203 14.93 -20.56 -27.06
CA PHE A 203 16.26 -20.06 -26.76
C PHE A 203 17.19 -21.09 -26.12
N ASP A 204 16.66 -22.06 -25.37
CA ASP A 204 17.44 -23.18 -24.83
C ASP A 204 18.12 -23.96 -25.97
N TYR A 205 17.41 -24.13 -27.10
CA TYR A 205 18.00 -24.74 -28.30
C TYR A 205 19.21 -23.94 -28.84
N GLN A 206 19.29 -22.64 -28.54
CA GLN A 206 20.39 -21.74 -28.90
C GLN A 206 21.43 -21.59 -27.78
N GLY A 207 21.32 -22.32 -26.68
CA GLY A 207 22.22 -22.23 -25.52
C GLY A 207 22.01 -21.04 -24.58
N TYR A 208 20.89 -20.37 -24.70
CA TYR A 208 20.56 -19.23 -23.80
C TYR A 208 19.83 -19.67 -22.54
N HIS A 209 20.23 -19.16 -21.41
CA HIS A 209 19.45 -19.29 -20.18
C HIS A 209 18.36 -18.21 -20.10
N VAL A 210 17.11 -18.63 -20.01
CA VAL A 210 15.94 -17.73 -20.04
C VAL A 210 15.52 -17.36 -18.62
N ILE A 211 15.41 -16.06 -18.33
CA ILE A 211 14.96 -15.50 -17.07
C ILE A 211 13.74 -14.62 -17.34
N ALA A 212 12.63 -14.88 -16.67
CA ALA A 212 11.43 -14.05 -16.71
C ALA A 212 11.16 -13.44 -15.33
N PRO A 213 11.64 -12.22 -15.05
CA PRO A 213 11.28 -11.50 -13.84
C PRO A 213 9.77 -11.25 -13.79
N ARG A 214 9.19 -11.22 -12.59
CA ARG A 214 7.75 -11.09 -12.37
C ARG A 214 7.15 -9.71 -12.71
N GLY A 215 7.61 -9.07 -13.74
CA GLY A 215 7.10 -7.80 -14.21
C GLY A 215 8.17 -6.76 -14.44
N LEU A 216 7.78 -5.67 -15.08
CA LEU A 216 8.70 -4.60 -15.46
C LEU A 216 9.26 -3.84 -14.25
N SER A 217 8.51 -3.73 -13.17
CA SER A 217 8.94 -3.09 -11.92
C SER A 217 10.13 -3.76 -11.25
N SER A 218 10.37 -5.04 -11.53
CA SER A 218 11.47 -5.84 -10.95
C SER A 218 12.74 -5.85 -11.79
N TRP A 219 12.83 -5.05 -12.86
CA TRP A 219 13.95 -5.06 -13.80
C TRP A 219 15.30 -4.69 -13.18
N ASP A 220 15.32 -3.85 -12.18
CA ASP A 220 16.57 -3.34 -11.60
C ASP A 220 17.17 -4.30 -10.57
N GLN A 221 16.45 -4.61 -9.50
CA GLN A 221 17.00 -5.41 -8.39
C GLN A 221 16.85 -6.91 -8.59
N THR A 222 15.64 -7.38 -8.86
CA THR A 222 15.35 -8.83 -8.91
C THR A 222 15.96 -9.48 -10.13
N ALA A 223 15.86 -8.85 -11.29
CA ALA A 223 16.39 -9.42 -12.53
C ALA A 223 17.93 -9.45 -12.53
N ILE A 224 18.57 -8.37 -12.06
CA ILE A 224 20.04 -8.34 -11.94
C ILE A 224 20.53 -9.40 -10.96
N SER A 225 19.93 -9.47 -9.77
CA SER A 225 20.30 -10.47 -8.77
C SER A 225 20.14 -11.89 -9.28
N THR A 226 19.09 -12.16 -10.05
CA THR A 226 18.85 -13.49 -10.64
C THR A 226 19.93 -13.85 -11.66
N VAL A 227 20.28 -12.92 -12.56
CA VAL A 227 21.37 -13.14 -13.54
C VAL A 227 22.70 -13.38 -12.84
N VAL A 228 23.05 -12.51 -11.88
CA VAL A 228 24.34 -12.61 -11.15
C VAL A 228 24.41 -13.90 -10.36
N ASN A 229 23.37 -14.27 -9.62
CA ASN A 229 23.34 -15.51 -8.83
C ASN A 229 23.47 -16.75 -9.72
N HIS A 230 22.75 -16.78 -10.86
CA HIS A 230 22.85 -17.88 -11.80
C HIS A 230 24.23 -17.94 -12.41
N TYR A 231 24.82 -16.81 -12.82
CA TYR A 231 26.16 -16.76 -13.40
C TYR A 231 27.23 -17.20 -12.41
N VAL A 232 27.14 -16.82 -11.14
CA VAL A 232 28.09 -17.26 -10.10
C VAL A 232 28.04 -18.77 -9.91
N GLN A 233 26.85 -19.38 -9.97
CA GLN A 233 26.68 -20.84 -9.86
C GLN A 233 27.04 -21.56 -11.13
N ASN A 234 26.94 -20.94 -12.31
CA ASN A 234 27.14 -21.51 -13.63
C ASN A 234 28.04 -20.59 -14.49
N PRO A 235 29.34 -20.44 -14.18
CA PRO A 235 30.22 -19.46 -14.83
C PRO A 235 30.50 -19.78 -16.31
N LEU A 236 30.19 -20.99 -16.78
CA LEU A 236 30.25 -21.33 -18.18
C LEU A 236 29.05 -20.84 -18.99
N GLN A 237 27.92 -20.54 -18.35
CA GLN A 237 26.77 -19.95 -19.01
C GLN A 237 27.05 -18.49 -19.32
N LYS A 238 27.13 -18.14 -20.60
CA LYS A 238 27.43 -16.77 -21.04
C LYS A 238 26.26 -16.09 -21.70
N ASP A 239 25.29 -16.82 -22.18
CA ASP A 239 24.18 -16.31 -22.96
C ASP A 239 22.87 -16.32 -22.16
N TYR A 240 22.25 -15.16 -22.00
CA TYR A 240 21.02 -14.96 -21.23
C TYR A 240 19.95 -14.27 -22.05
N VAL A 241 18.70 -14.64 -21.82
CA VAL A 241 17.52 -13.91 -22.31
C VAL A 241 16.69 -13.47 -21.11
N LEU A 242 16.42 -12.17 -21.02
CA LEU A 242 15.55 -11.59 -20.03
C LEU A 242 14.22 -11.21 -20.69
N ILE A 243 13.10 -11.63 -20.10
CA ILE A 243 11.77 -11.32 -20.59
C ILE A 243 11.07 -10.43 -19.58
N PHE A 244 10.69 -9.24 -19.98
CA PHE A 244 9.91 -8.31 -19.17
C PHE A 244 8.49 -8.19 -19.66
N TYR A 245 7.55 -8.37 -18.76
CA TYR A 245 6.12 -8.18 -19.00
C TYR A 245 5.67 -6.82 -18.49
N ALA A 246 4.93 -6.08 -19.31
CA ALA A 246 4.26 -4.87 -18.83
C ALA A 246 3.09 -5.25 -17.93
N ASP A 247 3.09 -4.78 -16.69
CA ASP A 247 2.05 -5.10 -15.70
C ASP A 247 0.76 -4.31 -15.96
N ASN A 248 0.86 -3.18 -16.68
CA ASN A 248 -0.28 -2.33 -16.99
C ASN A 248 -0.07 -1.52 -18.28
N ALA A 249 -1.13 -0.88 -18.74
CA ALA A 249 -1.10 -0.09 -19.97
C ALA A 249 -0.09 1.08 -19.93
N LYS A 250 0.14 1.69 -18.76
CA LYS A 250 1.13 2.76 -18.59
C LYS A 250 2.53 2.22 -18.86
N GLN A 251 2.91 1.12 -18.23
CA GLN A 251 4.20 0.48 -18.47
C GLN A 251 4.38 0.04 -19.92
N ALA A 252 3.32 -0.45 -20.57
CA ALA A 252 3.37 -0.77 -21.99
C ALA A 252 3.65 0.46 -22.88
N VAL A 253 3.09 1.63 -22.53
CA VAL A 253 3.37 2.90 -23.21
C VAL A 253 4.80 3.37 -22.90
N ASP A 254 5.23 3.29 -21.65
CA ASP A 254 6.57 3.71 -21.22
C ASP A 254 7.67 2.85 -21.89
N LEU A 255 7.40 1.58 -22.15
CA LEU A 255 8.29 0.72 -22.95
C LEU A 255 8.39 1.19 -24.42
N VAL A 256 7.30 1.69 -24.99
CA VAL A 256 7.27 2.21 -26.38
C VAL A 256 7.95 3.57 -26.47
N SER A 257 7.74 4.45 -25.48
CA SER A 257 8.33 5.80 -25.44
C SER A 257 9.86 5.80 -25.27
N GLY A 258 10.43 4.65 -24.92
CA GLY A 258 11.87 4.46 -24.89
C GLY A 258 12.58 4.81 -23.58
N ASN A 259 11.97 5.57 -22.68
CA ASN A 259 12.66 6.03 -21.46
C ASN A 259 13.02 4.90 -20.49
N ILE A 260 12.08 3.99 -20.21
CA ILE A 260 12.36 2.82 -19.36
C ILE A 260 13.28 1.86 -20.10
N ARG A 261 12.99 1.63 -21.39
CA ARG A 261 13.81 0.76 -22.22
C ARG A 261 15.27 1.19 -22.28
N ALA A 262 15.52 2.48 -22.47
CA ALA A 262 16.88 3.02 -22.49
C ALA A 262 17.63 2.75 -21.18
N LYS A 263 16.98 2.96 -20.04
CA LYS A 263 17.58 2.68 -18.71
C LYS A 263 17.88 1.19 -18.51
N ILE A 264 16.98 0.30 -18.95
CA ILE A 264 17.17 -1.14 -18.89
C ILE A 264 18.37 -1.55 -19.76
N GLU A 265 18.43 -1.08 -21.00
CA GLU A 265 19.52 -1.40 -21.93
C GLU A 265 20.86 -0.87 -21.44
N GLU A 266 20.91 0.35 -20.90
CA GLU A 266 22.11 0.92 -20.30
C GLU A 266 22.64 0.03 -19.17
N ARG A 267 21.74 -0.38 -18.25
CA ARG A 267 22.11 -1.22 -17.11
C ARG A 267 22.64 -2.58 -17.54
N TYR A 268 21.97 -3.22 -18.47
CA TYR A 268 22.43 -4.53 -18.96
C TYR A 268 23.66 -4.44 -19.86
N ASN A 269 23.89 -3.33 -20.53
CA ASN A 269 25.16 -3.09 -21.21
C ASN A 269 26.34 -3.04 -20.24
N LEU A 270 26.19 -2.40 -19.08
CA LEU A 270 27.21 -2.43 -18.03
C LEU A 270 27.46 -3.86 -17.53
N MET A 271 26.42 -4.66 -17.31
CA MET A 271 26.58 -6.07 -16.92
C MET A 271 27.31 -6.88 -17.99
N ARG A 272 26.99 -6.71 -19.28
CA ARG A 272 27.68 -7.35 -20.40
C ARG A 272 29.17 -7.06 -20.35
N LEU A 273 29.53 -5.79 -20.14
CA LEU A 273 30.93 -5.35 -20.06
C LEU A 273 31.66 -5.92 -18.84
N HIS A 274 31.04 -5.88 -17.66
CA HIS A 274 31.71 -6.28 -16.41
C HIS A 274 31.81 -7.79 -16.22
N LEU A 275 30.79 -8.55 -16.64
CA LEU A 275 30.72 -9.99 -16.45
C LEU A 275 31.16 -10.78 -17.68
N GLY A 276 31.35 -10.13 -18.83
CA GLY A 276 31.67 -10.83 -20.08
C GLY A 276 30.58 -11.78 -20.54
N ILE A 277 29.29 -11.44 -20.24
CA ILE A 277 28.13 -12.23 -20.62
C ILE A 277 27.32 -11.53 -21.70
N ASN A 278 26.54 -12.32 -22.42
CA ASN A 278 25.66 -11.83 -23.47
C ASN A 278 24.21 -11.83 -22.94
N ILE A 279 23.54 -10.68 -22.95
CA ILE A 279 22.17 -10.54 -22.46
C ILE A 279 21.29 -10.00 -23.59
N LYS A 280 20.28 -10.77 -23.99
CA LYS A 280 19.18 -10.30 -24.83
C LYS A 280 18.02 -9.89 -23.93
N VAL A 281 17.34 -8.79 -24.29
CA VAL A 281 16.16 -8.32 -23.54
C VAL A 281 14.97 -8.35 -24.47
N GLU A 282 13.94 -9.09 -24.09
CA GLU A 282 12.65 -9.12 -24.78
C GLU A 282 11.57 -8.41 -23.93
N TYR A 283 10.80 -7.57 -24.58
CA TYR A 283 9.74 -6.78 -23.94
C TYR A 283 8.40 -7.26 -24.44
N MET A 284 7.60 -7.81 -23.53
CA MET A 284 6.26 -8.27 -23.81
C MET A 284 5.25 -7.18 -23.48
N ARG A 285 4.60 -6.69 -24.54
CA ARG A 285 3.52 -5.73 -24.41
C ARG A 285 2.25 -6.46 -23.96
N THR A 286 1.33 -5.73 -23.35
CA THR A 286 -0.03 -6.23 -23.10
C THR A 286 -0.67 -6.67 -24.42
N LYS A 287 -1.46 -7.76 -24.38
CA LYS A 287 -2.27 -8.20 -25.51
C LYS A 287 -3.25 -7.15 -25.99
#